data_91cdf0f2214082567b55b635b77fbcf2
#
_entry.id   91cdf0f2214082567b55b635b77fbcf2
#
_cell.length_a   1.000
_cell.length_b   1.000
_cell.length_c   1.000
_cell.angle_alpha   90.00
_cell.angle_beta   90.00
_cell.angle_gamma   90.00
#
_symmetry.space_group_name_H-M   'P 1'
#
loop_
_entity.id
_entity.type
_entity.pdbx_description
1 polymer ?
#
loop_
_entity_poly.entity_id
_entity_poly.type
_entity_poly.pdbx_seq_one_letter_code
_entity_poly.pdbx_strand_id
1 'polypeptide(L)'
;MRKAKPKKRQVLPDPRFNDQKVSKFVNHLMYDGKKNTSYEIFYKALEIVTEQMKSEEKPALDIWKQALDNITPQVEVKSRRIGGATFQVPTEIRPDRKESVSMKNMISFARKRGGKSMADKLAAEIMDAFNNQGGAFKRKEDMHRMAEANRAFAHFRF
;
A
#
# COMPACT_ATOMS: atom_id res chain seq x y z
N MET A 1 -26.91 1.52 -16.34
CA MET A 1 -26.26 2.20 -15.19
C MET A 1 -26.44 1.36 -13.92
N ARG A 2 -25.41 1.19 -13.09
CA ARG A 2 -25.56 0.49 -11.81
C ARG A 2 -26.34 1.34 -10.81
N LYS A 3 -27.55 0.93 -10.45
CA LYS A 3 -28.43 1.64 -9.50
C LYS A 3 -28.01 1.45 -8.03
N ALA A 4 -27.34 0.36 -7.69
CA ALA A 4 -26.92 0.05 -6.32
C ALA A 4 -25.43 -0.21 -6.21
N LYS A 5 -24.82 0.21 -5.09
CA LYS A 5 -23.43 -0.14 -4.75
C LYS A 5 -23.38 -1.62 -4.32
N PRO A 6 -22.32 -2.38 -4.72
CA PRO A 6 -22.17 -3.75 -4.25
C PRO A 6 -21.99 -3.77 -2.72
N LYS A 7 -22.56 -4.79 -2.07
CA LYS A 7 -22.36 -5.01 -0.62
C LYS A 7 -20.88 -5.27 -0.35
N LYS A 8 -20.29 -4.58 0.64
CA LYS A 8 -18.93 -4.84 1.09
C LYS A 8 -18.89 -6.21 1.79
N ARG A 9 -18.02 -7.10 1.30
CA ARG A 9 -17.79 -8.40 1.98
C ARG A 9 -16.89 -8.16 3.19
N GLN A 10 -17.22 -8.80 4.31
CA GLN A 10 -16.34 -8.80 5.47
C GLN A 10 -15.13 -9.69 5.18
N VAL A 11 -13.96 -9.20 5.50
CA VAL A 11 -12.71 -9.97 5.40
C VAL A 11 -12.48 -10.62 6.75
N LEU A 12 -12.33 -11.95 6.76
CA LEU A 12 -11.98 -12.68 7.96
C LEU A 12 -10.58 -12.30 8.42
N PRO A 13 -10.32 -12.20 9.73
CA PRO A 13 -9.00 -11.90 10.24
C PRO A 13 -8.00 -13.01 9.91
N ASP A 14 -6.72 -12.69 10.00
CA ASP A 14 -5.60 -13.60 9.78
C ASP A 14 -5.50 -14.65 10.91
N PRO A 15 -5.22 -15.93 10.60
CA PRO A 15 -5.17 -16.98 11.61
C PRO A 15 -4.02 -16.83 12.62
N ARG A 16 -2.88 -16.19 12.27
CA ARG A 16 -1.70 -16.05 13.14
C ARG A 16 -1.79 -14.81 14.04
N PHE A 17 -2.18 -13.66 13.47
CA PHE A 17 -2.19 -12.37 14.16
C PHE A 17 -3.60 -11.87 14.49
N ASN A 18 -4.64 -12.55 14.05
CA ASN A 18 -6.05 -12.17 14.19
C ASN A 18 -6.33 -10.73 13.70
N ASP A 19 -5.65 -10.29 12.63
CA ASP A 19 -5.71 -8.95 12.07
C ASP A 19 -6.31 -8.94 10.66
N GLN A 20 -7.34 -8.13 10.44
CA GLN A 20 -8.00 -7.98 9.14
C GLN A 20 -7.12 -7.26 8.10
N LYS A 21 -6.21 -6.36 8.53
CA LYS A 21 -5.28 -5.68 7.61
C LYS A 21 -4.32 -6.68 6.98
N VAL A 22 -3.84 -7.66 7.76
CA VAL A 22 -2.98 -8.75 7.25
C VAL A 22 -3.70 -9.56 6.19
N SER A 23 -4.95 -9.98 6.44
CA SER A 23 -5.74 -10.72 5.44
C SER A 23 -5.97 -9.92 4.16
N LYS A 24 -6.22 -8.60 4.26
CA LYS A 24 -6.33 -7.73 3.09
C LYS A 24 -5.00 -7.63 2.33
N PHE A 25 -3.89 -7.48 3.04
CA PHE A 25 -2.57 -7.44 2.43
C PHE A 25 -2.23 -8.72 1.68
N VAL A 26 -2.46 -9.87 2.29
CA VAL A 26 -2.27 -11.19 1.68
C VAL A 26 -3.15 -11.35 0.42
N ASN A 27 -4.39 -10.87 0.45
CA ASN A 27 -5.25 -10.88 -0.73
C ASN A 27 -4.70 -10.00 -1.88
N HIS A 28 -4.01 -8.89 -1.58
CA HIS A 28 -3.33 -8.07 -2.59
C HIS A 28 -2.00 -8.69 -3.07
N LEU A 29 -1.32 -9.43 -2.19
CA LEU A 29 -0.08 -10.12 -2.51
C LEU A 29 -0.32 -11.37 -3.38
N MET A 30 -1.50 -11.97 -3.27
CA MET A 30 -1.85 -13.22 -3.91
C MET A 30 -1.87 -13.13 -5.45
N TYR A 31 -1.34 -14.16 -6.10
CA TYR A 31 -1.49 -14.45 -7.53
C TYR A 31 -2.18 -15.80 -7.73
N ASP A 32 -2.97 -15.92 -8.77
CA ASP A 32 -3.61 -17.17 -9.23
C ASP A 32 -4.40 -17.92 -8.14
N GLY A 33 -4.91 -17.19 -7.14
CA GLY A 33 -5.62 -17.79 -6.02
C GLY A 33 -4.75 -18.55 -5.01
N LYS A 34 -3.41 -18.47 -5.12
CA LYS A 34 -2.46 -19.16 -4.23
C LYS A 34 -2.32 -18.45 -2.88
N LYS A 35 -3.36 -18.52 -2.07
CA LYS A 35 -3.46 -17.77 -0.81
C LYS A 35 -2.48 -18.25 0.25
N ASN A 36 -2.31 -19.56 0.40
CA ASN A 36 -1.39 -20.13 1.40
C ASN A 36 0.07 -19.70 1.13
N THR A 37 0.52 -19.75 -0.11
CA THR A 37 1.84 -19.25 -0.52
C THR A 37 2.01 -17.76 -0.17
N SER A 38 0.96 -16.95 -0.32
CA SER A 38 1.02 -15.53 0.03
C SER A 38 1.11 -15.31 1.55
N TYR A 39 0.45 -16.14 2.35
CA TYR A 39 0.63 -16.13 3.81
C TYR A 39 2.06 -16.50 4.20
N GLU A 40 2.61 -17.56 3.63
CA GLU A 40 4.00 -17.98 3.90
C GLU A 40 5.01 -16.88 3.55
N ILE A 41 4.85 -16.21 2.40
CA ILE A 41 5.70 -15.08 2.02
C ILE A 41 5.61 -13.96 3.05
N PHE A 42 4.41 -13.60 3.47
CA PHE A 42 4.21 -12.52 4.44
C PHE A 42 4.80 -12.87 5.81
N TYR A 43 4.55 -14.07 6.31
CA TYR A 43 5.08 -14.50 7.61
C TYR A 43 6.60 -14.58 7.61
N LYS A 44 7.21 -15.16 6.57
CA LYS A 44 8.67 -15.18 6.41
C LYS A 44 9.25 -13.76 6.32
N ALA A 45 8.57 -12.84 5.63
CA ALA A 45 9.01 -11.44 5.58
C ALA A 45 9.01 -10.80 6.97
N LEU A 46 7.98 -11.04 7.80
CA LEU A 46 7.94 -10.53 9.17
C LEU A 46 9.01 -11.18 10.07
N GLU A 47 9.31 -12.45 9.87
CA GLU A 47 10.40 -13.13 10.59
C GLU A 47 11.76 -12.48 10.28
N ILE A 48 12.03 -12.21 8.99
CA ILE A 48 13.25 -11.48 8.56
C ILE A 48 13.29 -10.06 9.17
N VAL A 49 12.17 -9.34 9.16
CA VAL A 49 12.10 -8.01 9.80
C VAL A 49 12.41 -8.11 11.30
N THR A 50 11.87 -9.12 12.01
CA THR A 50 12.17 -9.35 13.42
C THR A 50 13.66 -9.61 13.66
N GLU A 51 14.32 -10.38 12.79
CA GLU A 51 15.73 -10.69 12.90
C GLU A 51 16.64 -9.49 12.64
N GLN A 52 16.29 -8.68 11.64
CA GLN A 52 17.13 -7.54 11.22
C GLN A 52 16.88 -6.27 12.05
N MET A 53 15.68 -6.11 12.59
CA MET A 53 15.30 -4.94 13.41
C MET A 53 15.20 -5.27 14.91
N LYS A 54 16.08 -6.11 15.42
CA LYS A 54 16.15 -6.49 16.86
C LYS A 54 16.41 -5.30 17.80
N SER A 55 16.97 -4.22 17.29
CA SER A 55 17.18 -2.97 18.04
C SER A 55 15.89 -2.21 18.31
N GLU A 56 14.86 -2.45 17.53
CA GLU A 56 13.54 -1.86 17.73
C GLU A 56 12.75 -2.75 18.69
N GLU A 57 12.33 -2.21 19.82
CA GLU A 57 11.54 -2.92 20.84
C GLU A 57 10.10 -3.24 20.38
N LYS A 58 9.78 -2.98 19.11
CA LYS A 58 8.43 -3.14 18.52
C LYS A 58 8.25 -4.50 17.85
N PRO A 59 7.06 -5.11 17.97
CA PRO A 59 6.72 -6.28 17.18
C PRO A 59 6.79 -6.00 15.67
N ALA A 60 7.25 -6.97 14.87
CA ALA A 60 7.36 -6.80 13.42
C ALA A 60 6.01 -6.45 12.74
N LEU A 61 4.89 -6.87 13.32
CA LEU A 61 3.55 -6.50 12.86
C LEU A 61 3.31 -4.99 12.99
N ASP A 62 3.74 -4.38 14.08
CA ASP A 62 3.57 -2.94 14.32
C ASP A 62 4.55 -2.13 13.46
N ILE A 63 5.76 -2.63 13.23
CA ILE A 63 6.72 -2.07 12.26
C ILE A 63 6.09 -2.06 10.87
N TRP A 64 5.48 -3.16 10.43
CA TRP A 64 4.78 -3.23 9.15
C TRP A 64 3.59 -2.27 9.07
N LYS A 65 2.78 -2.14 10.13
CA LYS A 65 1.66 -1.18 10.17
C LYS A 65 2.16 0.25 10.06
N GLN A 66 3.19 0.59 10.80
CA GLN A 66 3.82 1.92 10.73
C GLN A 66 4.42 2.18 9.34
N ALA A 67 5.09 1.19 8.73
CA ALA A 67 5.58 1.29 7.37
C ALA A 67 4.45 1.57 6.35
N LEU A 68 3.29 0.91 6.50
CA LEU A 68 2.11 1.18 5.68
C LEU A 68 1.59 2.61 5.87
N ASP A 69 1.52 3.09 7.10
CA ASP A 69 1.07 4.45 7.39
C ASP A 69 2.05 5.48 6.80
N ASN A 70 3.36 5.25 6.88
CA ASN A 70 4.39 6.11 6.31
C ASN A 70 4.28 6.27 4.79
N ILE A 71 3.86 5.22 4.07
CA ILE A 71 3.70 5.23 2.60
C ILE A 71 2.29 5.56 2.14
N THR A 72 1.36 5.81 3.05
CA THR A 72 -0.04 6.08 2.71
C THR A 72 -0.20 7.50 2.15
N PRO A 73 -0.61 7.65 0.87
CA PRO A 73 -0.83 8.95 0.28
C PRO A 73 -2.17 9.55 0.74
N GLN A 74 -2.19 10.87 0.92
CA GLN A 74 -3.41 11.61 1.28
C GLN A 74 -4.21 12.05 0.06
N VAL A 75 -3.50 12.32 -1.04
CA VAL A 75 -4.06 12.86 -2.28
C VAL A 75 -3.62 12.04 -3.49
N GLU A 76 -4.47 11.96 -4.49
CA GLU A 76 -4.16 11.38 -5.81
C GLU A 76 -4.58 12.35 -6.90
N VAL A 77 -3.96 12.22 -8.07
CA VAL A 77 -4.32 13.02 -9.25
C VAL A 77 -5.18 12.18 -10.17
N LYS A 78 -6.34 12.70 -10.57
CA LYS A 78 -7.26 12.06 -11.52
C LYS A 78 -7.36 12.88 -12.79
N SER A 79 -7.21 12.21 -13.93
CA SER A 79 -7.45 12.82 -15.23
C SER A 79 -8.95 13.06 -15.45
N ARG A 80 -9.31 14.31 -15.78
CA ARG A 80 -10.66 14.69 -16.17
C ARG A 80 -10.65 15.43 -17.50
N ARG A 81 -11.60 15.11 -18.36
CA ARG A 81 -11.76 15.78 -19.65
C ARG A 81 -12.82 16.87 -19.50
N ILE A 82 -12.43 18.12 -19.78
CA ILE A 82 -13.31 19.30 -19.69
C ILE A 82 -13.11 20.09 -20.96
N GLY A 83 -14.21 20.31 -21.72
CA GLY A 83 -14.15 21.11 -22.95
C GLY A 83 -13.17 20.61 -24.00
N GLY A 84 -12.91 19.28 -24.07
CA GLY A 84 -11.95 18.69 -25.02
C GLY A 84 -10.51 18.62 -24.50
N ALA A 85 -10.12 19.34 -23.46
CA ALA A 85 -8.82 19.24 -22.83
C ALA A 85 -8.82 18.28 -21.63
N THR A 86 -7.70 17.59 -21.39
CA THR A 86 -7.53 16.68 -20.25
C THR A 86 -6.75 17.38 -19.15
N PHE A 87 -7.38 17.51 -17.99
CA PHE A 87 -6.78 18.12 -16.79
C PHE A 87 -6.46 17.05 -15.75
N GLN A 88 -5.34 17.23 -15.06
CA GLN A 88 -4.94 16.43 -13.91
C GLN A 88 -5.48 17.08 -12.63
N VAL A 89 -6.56 16.54 -12.07
CA VAL A 89 -7.27 17.13 -10.93
C VAL A 89 -6.86 16.45 -9.64
N PRO A 90 -6.28 17.16 -8.66
CA PRO A 90 -5.95 16.60 -7.36
C PRO A 90 -7.23 16.32 -6.56
N THR A 91 -7.33 15.11 -6.01
CA THR A 91 -8.46 14.67 -5.21
C THR A 91 -7.97 13.97 -3.96
N GLU A 92 -8.65 14.20 -2.83
CA GLU A 92 -8.42 13.40 -1.63
C GLU A 92 -8.78 11.94 -1.84
N ILE A 93 -7.96 11.06 -1.25
CA ILE A 93 -8.21 9.62 -1.30
C ILE A 93 -9.14 9.26 -0.13
N ARG A 94 -10.22 8.54 -0.40
CA ARG A 94 -11.12 8.04 0.66
C ARG A 94 -10.38 7.06 1.57
N PRO A 95 -10.71 7.00 2.89
CA PRO A 95 -10.02 6.14 3.86
C PRO A 95 -9.89 4.68 3.42
N ASP A 96 -10.97 4.07 2.95
CA ASP A 96 -10.98 2.67 2.46
C ASP A 96 -10.00 2.45 1.30
N ARG A 97 -9.79 3.49 0.47
CA ARG A 97 -8.90 3.42 -0.70
C ARG A 97 -7.46 3.71 -0.30
N LYS A 98 -7.20 4.55 0.70
CA LYS A 98 -5.85 4.85 1.20
C LYS A 98 -5.12 3.57 1.58
N GLU A 99 -5.76 2.72 2.38
CA GLU A 99 -5.23 1.43 2.80
C GLU A 99 -4.89 0.52 1.61
N SER A 100 -5.80 0.42 0.64
CA SER A 100 -5.58 -0.40 -0.56
C SER A 100 -4.45 0.15 -1.45
N VAL A 101 -4.30 1.46 -1.55
CA VAL A 101 -3.24 2.10 -2.36
C VAL A 101 -1.87 1.87 -1.71
N SER A 102 -1.75 2.05 -0.38
CA SER A 102 -0.49 1.82 0.33
C SER A 102 -0.04 0.36 0.21
N MET A 103 -0.94 -0.61 0.43
CA MET A 103 -0.64 -2.03 0.27
C MET A 103 -0.16 -2.38 -1.15
N LYS A 104 -0.85 -1.89 -2.18
CA LYS A 104 -0.47 -2.11 -3.58
C LYS A 104 0.87 -1.48 -3.93
N ASN A 105 1.15 -0.29 -3.42
CA ASN A 105 2.44 0.37 -3.63
C ASN A 105 3.56 -0.44 -2.99
N MET A 106 3.45 -0.84 -1.72
CA MET A 106 4.44 -1.67 -1.04
C MET A 106 4.73 -2.96 -1.83
N ILE A 107 3.69 -3.69 -2.21
CA ILE A 107 3.83 -4.94 -2.97
C ILE A 107 4.47 -4.69 -4.34
N SER A 108 4.05 -3.65 -5.05
CA SER A 108 4.57 -3.33 -6.39
C SER A 108 6.07 -2.99 -6.35
N PHE A 109 6.51 -2.22 -5.37
CA PHE A 109 7.91 -1.86 -5.23
C PHE A 109 8.74 -3.01 -4.66
N ALA A 110 8.22 -3.80 -3.72
CA ALA A 110 8.86 -5.03 -3.28
C ALA A 110 9.14 -5.98 -4.47
N ARG A 111 8.18 -6.17 -5.37
CA ARG A 111 8.36 -7.01 -6.57
C ARG A 111 9.43 -6.51 -7.53
N LYS A 112 9.65 -5.19 -7.60
CA LYS A 112 10.67 -4.57 -8.47
C LYS A 112 12.08 -4.66 -7.89
N ARG A 113 12.24 -4.96 -6.59
CA ARG A 113 13.54 -5.11 -5.96
C ARG A 113 14.29 -6.33 -6.48
N GLY A 114 15.61 -6.24 -6.49
CA GLY A 114 16.49 -7.41 -6.54
C GLY A 114 16.40 -8.21 -5.23
N GLY A 115 16.64 -9.50 -5.27
CA GLY A 115 16.64 -10.38 -4.10
C GLY A 115 16.32 -11.82 -4.48
N LYS A 116 16.65 -12.76 -3.57
CA LYS A 116 16.50 -14.20 -3.81
C LYS A 116 15.03 -14.63 -3.78
N SER A 117 14.29 -14.20 -2.78
CA SER A 117 12.88 -14.58 -2.60
C SER A 117 11.97 -13.36 -2.51
N MET A 118 10.66 -13.55 -2.70
CA MET A 118 9.67 -12.47 -2.49
C MET A 118 9.59 -12.05 -1.02
N ALA A 119 9.88 -12.96 -0.08
CA ALA A 119 9.91 -12.65 1.35
C ALA A 119 11.06 -11.68 1.68
N ASP A 120 12.27 -11.90 1.14
CA ASP A 120 13.41 -10.99 1.32
C ASP A 120 13.12 -9.60 0.74
N LYS A 121 12.56 -9.57 -0.47
CA LYS A 121 12.19 -8.31 -1.15
C LYS A 121 11.16 -7.52 -0.38
N LEU A 122 10.16 -8.21 0.17
CA LEU A 122 9.09 -7.59 0.95
C LEU A 122 9.62 -7.10 2.30
N ALA A 123 10.45 -7.88 2.99
CA ALA A 123 11.09 -7.48 4.25
C ALA A 123 11.93 -6.21 4.07
N ALA A 124 12.77 -6.17 3.03
CA ALA A 124 13.57 -4.99 2.72
C ALA A 124 12.72 -3.74 2.43
N GLU A 125 11.59 -3.88 1.68
CA GLU A 125 10.71 -2.75 1.42
C GLU A 125 9.98 -2.28 2.69
N ILE A 126 9.61 -3.20 3.60
CA ILE A 126 8.98 -2.87 4.89
C ILE A 126 9.96 -2.05 5.75
N MET A 127 11.22 -2.49 5.86
CA MET A 127 12.23 -1.79 6.67
C MET A 127 12.55 -0.40 6.11
N ASP A 128 12.71 -0.28 4.80
CA ASP A 128 12.94 1.02 4.16
C ASP A 128 11.74 1.95 4.35
N ALA A 129 10.51 1.44 4.16
CA ALA A 129 9.29 2.21 4.37
C ALA A 129 9.10 2.65 5.83
N PHE A 130 9.50 1.82 6.79
CA PHE A 130 9.53 2.18 8.21
C PHE A 130 10.46 3.37 8.46
N ASN A 131 11.64 3.37 7.83
CA ASN A 131 12.64 4.44 7.90
C ASN A 131 12.34 5.64 6.97
N ASN A 132 11.14 5.73 6.39
CA ASN A 132 10.76 6.76 5.43
C ASN A 132 11.65 6.77 4.18
N GLN A 133 12.04 5.61 3.70
CA GLN A 133 12.87 5.38 2.53
C GLN A 133 12.22 4.37 1.59
N GLY A 134 12.89 4.07 0.50
CA GLY A 134 12.45 3.06 -0.45
C GLY A 134 11.52 3.57 -1.55
N GLY A 135 11.18 2.66 -2.45
CA GLY A 135 10.41 3.00 -3.65
C GLY A 135 8.95 3.34 -3.37
N ALA A 136 8.33 2.67 -2.41
CA ALA A 136 6.94 2.94 -2.02
C ALA A 136 6.80 4.31 -1.35
N PHE A 137 7.76 4.70 -0.51
CA PHE A 137 7.78 6.02 0.11
C PHE A 137 7.98 7.12 -0.94
N LYS A 138 8.97 6.97 -1.82
CA LYS A 138 9.19 7.90 -2.93
C LYS A 138 7.94 8.06 -3.81
N ARG A 139 7.22 6.97 -4.07
CA ARG A 139 5.95 7.01 -4.81
C ARG A 139 4.91 7.89 -4.14
N LYS A 140 4.79 7.83 -2.80
CA LYS A 140 3.90 8.72 -2.03
C LYS A 140 4.29 10.18 -2.25
N GLU A 141 5.59 10.50 -2.11
CA GLU A 141 6.08 11.87 -2.30
C GLU A 141 5.83 12.38 -3.73
N ASP A 142 6.07 11.54 -4.74
CA ASP A 142 5.80 11.91 -6.13
C ASP A 142 4.30 12.19 -6.36
N MET A 143 3.41 11.39 -5.74
CA MET A 143 1.96 11.64 -5.82
C MET A 143 1.58 12.97 -5.19
N HIS A 144 2.13 13.30 -4.02
CA HIS A 144 1.90 14.58 -3.35
C HIS A 144 2.44 15.75 -4.16
N ARG A 145 3.66 15.62 -4.70
CA ARG A 145 4.27 16.63 -5.57
C ARG A 145 3.45 16.88 -6.84
N MET A 146 2.98 15.82 -7.49
CA MET A 146 2.09 15.95 -8.66
C MET A 146 0.76 16.62 -8.28
N ALA A 147 0.18 16.32 -7.13
CA ALA A 147 -1.05 16.94 -6.67
C ALA A 147 -0.85 18.44 -6.38
N GLU A 148 0.29 18.81 -5.80
CA GLU A 148 0.65 20.20 -5.53
C GLU A 148 0.88 21.00 -6.81
N ALA A 149 1.63 20.45 -7.76
CA ALA A 149 1.85 21.06 -9.08
C ALA A 149 0.55 21.33 -9.85
N ASN A 150 -0.48 20.50 -9.63
CA ASN A 150 -1.79 20.63 -10.26
C ASN A 150 -2.84 21.30 -9.35
N ARG A 151 -2.43 21.95 -8.26
CA ARG A 151 -3.34 22.58 -7.29
C ARG A 151 -4.29 23.60 -7.91
N ALA A 152 -3.86 24.29 -8.95
CA ALA A 152 -4.68 25.27 -9.67
C ALA A 152 -5.96 24.65 -10.27
N PHE A 153 -5.95 23.34 -10.59
CA PHE A 153 -7.09 22.63 -11.15
C PHE A 153 -8.01 21.97 -10.10
N ALA A 154 -7.76 22.21 -8.81
CA ALA A 154 -8.55 21.61 -7.72
C ALA A 154 -10.04 21.99 -7.75
N HIS A 155 -10.39 23.17 -8.33
CA HIS A 155 -11.78 23.61 -8.49
C HIS A 155 -12.58 22.76 -9.50
N PHE A 156 -11.94 21.95 -10.34
CA PHE A 156 -12.61 20.98 -11.22
C PHE A 156 -12.95 19.66 -10.51
N ARG A 157 -12.88 19.64 -9.20
CA ARG A 157 -13.24 18.51 -8.35
C ARG A 157 -14.76 18.45 -8.16
N PHE A 158 -15.42 17.50 -8.82
CA PHE A 158 -16.86 17.19 -8.70
C PHE A 158 -17.06 15.79 -8.13
#